data_35d2ab1756dc6021980dc20a06241a50
#
_entry.id   35d2ab1756dc6021980dc20a06241a50
#
_cell.length_a   1.000
_cell.length_b   1.000
_cell.length_c   1.000
_cell.angle_alpha   90.00
_cell.angle_beta   90.00
_cell.angle_gamma   90.00
#
_symmetry.space_group_name_H-M   'P 1'
#
loop_
_entity.id
_entity.type
_entity.pdbx_description
1 polymer ?
#
loop_
_entity_poly.entity_id
_entity_poly.type
_entity_poly.pdbx_seq_one_letter_code
_entity_poly.pdbx_strand_id
1 'polypeptide(L)'
;YDKENDTHINPYSDQAFYYITYGGDPGLRISPLNEPTGPGDAITTFNDYQFHEVDDFSPAKVGRRWFGNRFDIQDDQSYAFEFPNIVIGSDVEVNINVASASESATSMAVSLNGTAIDPINFGTISGSTLLSYRPSSQNSAPYIVPASGETVTVNLLYNNGSNPSSIGYLDYIRVGAVRQLIAGSEQFSFRYNLAATNFGIGEYSIASASQISQVWDVTNTTAIAAKANNESLNTLTFKAELGSLREYVAVSPQDYYTPVSVSDSGVQNQNIKGTIFKGEDGNFQDIDYLIITAPFLLQPAQRLAQYHIAQRGLKVKVVTLDKIYQEFSSGKQDIGAIRNLVRYIYENASAPENRIKYVGILGDSSIDYKNRLPGNNMVVPTFHTLFSSSTWTSYMSDDFFGMMGADPSNGNDEGLMGSNEKVDVAFGRILADDVTLANAMIDKIVNYEKQASYGNWRNNIIMVSDDVDIDWEFNKLQVTLNELSDRITLEKPFVNVKKIYMDAYEQQTSAGGNRYPDVNAALKNDIEVGALIVNYFGHGGEDGLAQEFIVDKDMASTLFHPGKYPLFITVTCEFSRFDNHTRPTAGEMLYQNPTGGAI
;
A
#
# COMPACT_ATOMS: atom_id res chain seq x y z
N TYR A 1 -13.72 -5.24 -8.81
CA TYR A 1 -12.57 -4.73 -9.55
C TYR A 1 -12.31 -3.28 -9.21
N ASP A 2 -11.17 -3.02 -8.63
CA ASP A 2 -10.68 -1.67 -8.43
C ASP A 2 -9.95 -1.22 -9.71
N LYS A 3 -10.62 -0.41 -10.52
CA LYS A 3 -10.08 0.04 -11.80
C LYS A 3 -8.87 0.96 -11.66
N GLU A 4 -8.78 1.69 -10.56
CA GLU A 4 -7.71 2.67 -10.34
C GLU A 4 -6.41 1.99 -9.88
N ASN A 5 -6.56 0.96 -9.03
CA ASN A 5 -5.44 0.17 -8.56
C ASN A 5 -5.18 -1.10 -9.38
N ASP A 6 -6.02 -1.37 -10.40
CA ASP A 6 -5.88 -2.48 -11.33
C ASP A 6 -5.75 -3.84 -10.59
N THR A 7 -6.70 -4.12 -9.69
CA THR A 7 -6.78 -5.33 -8.88
C THR A 7 -8.22 -5.76 -8.64
N HIS A 8 -8.47 -7.05 -8.41
CA HIS A 8 -9.78 -7.63 -8.10
C HIS A 8 -9.87 -8.07 -6.65
N ILE A 9 -8.74 -8.34 -6.02
CA ILE A 9 -8.67 -8.67 -4.59
C ILE A 9 -8.15 -7.50 -3.77
N ASN A 10 -8.58 -7.42 -2.50
CA ASN A 10 -8.13 -6.38 -1.61
C ASN A 10 -6.67 -6.66 -1.20
N PRO A 11 -5.73 -5.74 -1.41
CA PRO A 11 -4.31 -5.97 -1.11
C PRO A 11 -4.02 -6.07 0.39
N TYR A 12 -4.90 -5.53 1.25
CA TYR A 12 -4.66 -5.42 2.69
C TYR A 12 -5.33 -6.50 3.52
N SER A 13 -6.48 -7.05 3.09
CA SER A 13 -7.27 -7.99 3.90
C SER A 13 -8.11 -8.92 3.03
N ASP A 14 -8.15 -10.21 3.38
CA ASP A 14 -9.02 -11.22 2.77
C ASP A 14 -10.37 -11.35 3.50
N GLN A 15 -10.58 -10.58 4.57
CA GLN A 15 -11.77 -10.66 5.41
C GLN A 15 -12.54 -9.35 5.44
N ALA A 16 -13.87 -9.45 5.46
CA ALA A 16 -14.78 -8.35 5.78
C ALA A 16 -15.53 -8.67 7.06
N PHE A 17 -15.74 -7.67 7.91
CA PHE A 17 -16.37 -7.84 9.21
C PHE A 17 -17.73 -7.15 9.27
N TYR A 18 -18.67 -7.78 9.94
CA TYR A 18 -20.00 -7.24 10.24
C TYR A 18 -20.18 -7.18 11.76
N TYR A 19 -20.50 -6.00 12.27
CA TYR A 19 -20.77 -5.79 13.68
C TYR A 19 -22.27 -5.80 13.92
N ILE A 20 -22.71 -6.57 14.92
CA ILE A 20 -24.11 -6.66 15.34
C ILE A 20 -24.23 -5.96 16.69
N THR A 21 -25.10 -4.97 16.78
CA THR A 21 -25.47 -4.30 18.04
C THR A 21 -26.95 -4.54 18.33
N TYR A 22 -27.32 -4.52 19.60
CA TYR A 22 -28.72 -4.61 20.01
C TYR A 22 -29.07 -3.46 20.97
N GLY A 23 -30.33 -3.02 20.93
CA GLY A 23 -30.77 -1.81 21.61
C GLY A 23 -30.43 -0.55 20.80
N GLY A 24 -31.11 0.53 21.09
CA GLY A 24 -30.99 1.80 20.35
C GLY A 24 -32.10 2.02 19.32
N ASP A 25 -31.90 3.02 18.47
CA ASP A 25 -32.88 3.40 17.45
C ASP A 25 -32.98 2.33 16.34
N PRO A 26 -34.16 2.21 15.66
CA PRO A 26 -34.31 1.33 14.52
C PRO A 26 -33.28 1.65 13.42
N GLY A 27 -32.54 0.64 12.98
CA GLY A 27 -31.60 0.79 11.86
C GLY A 27 -32.29 1.10 10.53
N LEU A 28 -31.51 1.48 9.54
CA LEU A 28 -31.98 1.70 8.17
C LEU A 28 -32.68 0.44 7.65
N ARG A 29 -33.66 0.64 6.79
CA ARG A 29 -34.39 -0.41 6.09
C ARG A 29 -34.30 -0.19 4.60
N ILE A 30 -34.27 -1.27 3.83
CA ILE A 30 -34.36 -1.24 2.38
C ILE A 30 -35.71 -0.63 2.00
N SER A 31 -35.69 0.43 1.22
CA SER A 31 -36.91 1.12 0.76
C SER A 31 -37.47 0.45 -0.51
N PRO A 32 -38.76 0.61 -0.81
CA PRO A 32 -39.27 0.23 -2.14
C PRO A 32 -38.57 0.99 -3.25
N LEU A 33 -38.27 0.29 -4.36
CA LEU A 33 -37.71 0.90 -5.55
C LEU A 33 -38.73 1.91 -6.16
N ASN A 34 -38.27 3.13 -6.37
CA ASN A 34 -39.09 4.15 -7.05
C ASN A 34 -38.91 4.02 -8.57
N GLU A 35 -39.93 3.53 -9.24
CA GLU A 35 -39.92 3.29 -10.69
C GLU A 35 -40.45 4.51 -11.44
N PRO A 36 -39.76 4.97 -12.51
CA PRO A 36 -40.27 6.03 -13.37
C PRO A 36 -41.53 5.60 -14.11
N THR A 37 -42.43 6.55 -14.36
CA THR A 37 -43.66 6.32 -15.11
C THR A 37 -43.46 6.55 -16.60
N GLY A 38 -44.07 5.71 -17.46
CA GLY A 38 -44.01 5.81 -18.92
C GLY A 38 -43.48 4.54 -19.57
N PRO A 39 -43.45 4.51 -20.93
CA PRO A 39 -42.85 3.39 -21.64
C PRO A 39 -41.33 3.34 -21.42
N GLY A 40 -40.79 2.15 -21.39
CA GLY A 40 -39.34 1.91 -21.24
C GLY A 40 -38.82 1.03 -22.37
N ASP A 41 -37.57 1.21 -22.73
CA ASP A 41 -36.88 0.33 -23.67
C ASP A 41 -36.54 -1.00 -22.96
N ALA A 42 -36.87 -2.11 -23.63
CA ALA A 42 -36.68 -3.43 -23.05
C ALA A 42 -35.20 -3.78 -22.87
N ILE A 43 -34.81 -4.13 -21.65
CA ILE A 43 -33.48 -4.59 -21.30
C ILE A 43 -33.60 -6.04 -20.83
N THR A 44 -33.10 -6.96 -21.65
CA THR A 44 -33.15 -8.42 -21.43
C THR A 44 -31.76 -9.04 -21.31
N THR A 45 -30.73 -8.21 -21.37
CA THR A 45 -29.30 -8.62 -21.26
C THR A 45 -28.59 -7.77 -20.23
N PHE A 46 -27.46 -8.26 -19.74
CA PHE A 46 -26.60 -7.54 -18.82
C PHE A 46 -25.12 -7.85 -19.09
N ASN A 47 -24.25 -7.00 -18.57
CA ASN A 47 -22.80 -7.20 -18.61
C ASN A 47 -22.36 -7.89 -17.33
N ASP A 48 -21.71 -9.03 -17.50
CA ASP A 48 -21.12 -9.83 -16.44
C ASP A 48 -19.61 -9.87 -16.60
N TYR A 49 -18.89 -10.14 -15.51
CA TYR A 49 -17.46 -10.37 -15.55
C TYR A 49 -17.04 -11.40 -14.53
N GLN A 50 -16.00 -12.13 -14.86
CA GLN A 50 -15.29 -13.04 -13.98
C GLN A 50 -13.80 -12.73 -14.02
N PHE A 51 -13.09 -13.11 -13.00
CA PHE A 51 -11.64 -12.92 -12.93
C PHE A 51 -10.96 -14.12 -12.26
N HIS A 52 -9.68 -14.28 -12.59
CA HIS A 52 -8.74 -15.13 -11.88
C HIS A 52 -7.58 -14.25 -11.46
N GLU A 53 -7.36 -14.11 -10.17
CA GLU A 53 -6.27 -13.36 -9.55
C GLU A 53 -5.83 -14.12 -8.30
N VAL A 54 -4.52 -14.34 -8.18
CA VAL A 54 -3.89 -14.99 -7.03
C VAL A 54 -2.62 -14.21 -6.70
N ASP A 55 -2.44 -13.84 -5.44
CA ASP A 55 -1.34 -13.02 -4.96
C ASP A 55 -0.40 -13.82 -4.06
N ASP A 56 0.32 -14.80 -4.60
CA ASP A 56 1.21 -15.67 -3.83
C ASP A 56 2.67 -15.20 -3.82
N PHE A 57 3.08 -14.45 -4.85
CA PHE A 57 4.48 -14.12 -5.07
C PHE A 57 4.70 -12.62 -5.20
N SER A 58 5.70 -12.10 -4.51
CA SER A 58 6.31 -10.80 -4.76
C SER A 58 7.74 -11.02 -5.28
N PRO A 59 7.93 -11.22 -6.60
CA PRO A 59 9.23 -11.64 -7.15
C PRO A 59 10.34 -10.62 -6.91
N ALA A 60 9.99 -9.34 -7.02
CA ALA A 60 10.94 -8.24 -6.82
C ALA A 60 11.04 -7.78 -5.37
N LYS A 61 10.13 -8.22 -4.49
CA LYS A 61 10.02 -7.78 -3.09
C LYS A 61 9.98 -6.26 -2.92
N VAL A 62 9.32 -5.58 -3.86
CA VAL A 62 9.08 -4.14 -3.87
C VAL A 62 7.65 -3.86 -4.31
N GLY A 63 7.08 -2.75 -3.80
CA GLY A 63 5.72 -2.35 -4.11
C GLY A 63 4.66 -3.29 -3.52
N ARG A 64 3.39 -3.04 -3.86
CA ARG A 64 2.23 -3.79 -3.31
C ARG A 64 1.55 -4.72 -4.31
N ARG A 65 2.03 -4.80 -5.57
CA ARG A 65 1.52 -5.75 -6.55
C ARG A 65 2.16 -7.11 -6.33
N TRP A 66 1.32 -8.11 -6.18
CA TRP A 66 1.72 -9.50 -6.08
C TRP A 66 1.28 -10.25 -7.33
N PHE A 67 1.81 -11.44 -7.53
CA PHE A 67 1.55 -12.26 -8.69
C PHE A 67 1.16 -13.67 -8.23
N GLY A 68 0.26 -14.29 -8.99
CA GLY A 68 -0.07 -15.70 -8.83
C GLY A 68 0.73 -16.59 -9.76
N ASN A 69 0.12 -17.61 -10.24
CA ASN A 69 0.65 -18.66 -11.13
C ASN A 69 1.99 -18.38 -11.80
N ARG A 70 3.00 -19.20 -11.46
CA ARG A 70 4.32 -19.15 -12.08
C ARG A 70 4.36 -20.02 -13.34
N PHE A 71 5.11 -19.56 -14.34
CA PHE A 71 5.40 -20.26 -15.58
C PHE A 71 6.92 -20.50 -15.63
N ASP A 72 7.33 -21.66 -15.13
CA ASP A 72 8.73 -22.11 -15.11
C ASP A 72 8.83 -23.61 -15.50
N ILE A 73 8.35 -24.52 -14.66
CA ILE A 73 8.25 -25.95 -14.94
C ILE A 73 6.96 -26.25 -15.72
N GLN A 74 5.87 -25.60 -15.38
CA GLN A 74 4.59 -25.65 -16.09
C GLN A 74 4.40 -24.34 -16.84
N ASP A 75 4.86 -24.32 -18.06
CA ASP A 75 4.85 -23.16 -18.96
C ASP A 75 3.54 -23.01 -19.75
N ASP A 76 2.67 -24.02 -19.76
CA ASP A 76 1.36 -24.06 -20.44
C ASP A 76 0.24 -24.22 -19.40
N GLN A 77 -0.61 -23.19 -19.24
CA GLN A 77 -1.69 -23.17 -18.26
C GLN A 77 -2.99 -22.66 -18.90
N SER A 78 -4.11 -23.26 -18.49
CA SER A 78 -5.45 -22.92 -18.99
C SER A 78 -6.39 -22.51 -17.87
N TYR A 79 -7.22 -21.50 -18.14
CA TYR A 79 -8.19 -20.92 -17.22
C TYR A 79 -9.57 -20.90 -17.89
N ALA A 80 -10.56 -21.47 -17.24
CA ALA A 80 -11.93 -21.53 -17.75
C ALA A 80 -12.85 -20.59 -16.96
N PHE A 81 -13.68 -19.84 -17.69
CA PHE A 81 -14.65 -18.90 -17.14
C PHE A 81 -16.03 -19.26 -17.67
N GLU A 82 -16.99 -19.49 -16.76
CA GLU A 82 -18.33 -19.94 -17.11
C GLU A 82 -19.32 -18.77 -17.13
N PHE A 83 -19.96 -18.56 -18.29
CA PHE A 83 -20.99 -17.53 -18.48
C PHE A 83 -22.31 -18.16 -18.92
N PRO A 84 -23.09 -18.74 -17.99
CA PRO A 84 -24.39 -19.32 -18.34
C PRO A 84 -25.29 -18.31 -19.02
N ASN A 85 -25.96 -18.77 -20.09
CA ASN A 85 -26.83 -17.92 -20.93
C ASN A 85 -26.09 -16.74 -21.60
N ILE A 86 -24.82 -16.91 -21.97
CA ILE A 86 -24.08 -15.91 -22.75
C ILE A 86 -24.83 -15.62 -24.08
N VAL A 87 -24.78 -14.38 -24.53
CA VAL A 87 -25.31 -14.01 -25.84
C VAL A 87 -24.31 -14.42 -26.91
N ILE A 88 -24.61 -15.51 -27.61
CA ILE A 88 -23.73 -16.03 -28.68
C ILE A 88 -23.50 -14.96 -29.74
N GLY A 89 -22.25 -14.78 -30.15
CA GLY A 89 -21.82 -13.76 -31.11
C GLY A 89 -21.64 -12.36 -30.55
N SER A 90 -21.97 -12.12 -29.27
CA SER A 90 -21.60 -10.86 -28.61
C SER A 90 -20.10 -10.80 -28.29
N ASP A 91 -19.60 -9.60 -28.06
CA ASP A 91 -18.22 -9.39 -27.67
C ASP A 91 -17.91 -9.97 -26.29
N VAL A 92 -16.82 -10.73 -26.20
CA VAL A 92 -16.16 -11.16 -24.98
C VAL A 92 -14.87 -10.35 -24.87
N GLU A 93 -14.72 -9.62 -23.76
CA GLU A 93 -13.56 -8.79 -23.46
C GLU A 93 -12.62 -9.56 -22.53
N VAL A 94 -11.34 -9.72 -22.90
CA VAL A 94 -10.34 -10.43 -22.08
C VAL A 94 -9.17 -9.52 -21.79
N ASN A 95 -8.94 -9.23 -20.53
CA ASN A 95 -7.75 -8.53 -20.03
C ASN A 95 -6.83 -9.53 -19.36
N ILE A 96 -5.53 -9.49 -19.70
CA ILE A 96 -4.52 -10.40 -19.19
C ILE A 96 -3.32 -9.58 -18.73
N ASN A 97 -3.00 -9.62 -17.45
CA ASN A 97 -1.87 -8.94 -16.88
C ASN A 97 -0.83 -9.96 -16.43
N VAL A 98 0.38 -9.83 -16.96
CA VAL A 98 1.47 -10.80 -16.80
C VAL A 98 2.81 -10.09 -16.66
N ALA A 99 3.76 -10.77 -16.06
CA ALA A 99 5.13 -10.29 -15.94
C ALA A 99 6.15 -11.37 -16.29
N SER A 100 7.36 -10.96 -16.63
CA SER A 100 8.49 -11.85 -16.86
C SER A 100 9.74 -11.35 -16.15
N ALA A 101 10.43 -12.25 -15.46
CA ALA A 101 11.78 -12.06 -14.92
C ALA A 101 12.77 -12.80 -15.84
N SER A 102 13.40 -12.10 -16.78
CA SER A 102 14.31 -12.70 -17.75
C SER A 102 15.32 -11.68 -18.29
N GLU A 103 16.60 -12.08 -18.33
CA GLU A 103 17.67 -11.32 -18.99
C GLU A 103 17.64 -11.44 -20.52
N SER A 104 16.83 -12.34 -21.06
CA SER A 104 16.59 -12.51 -22.50
C SER A 104 15.15 -12.17 -22.85
N ALA A 105 14.90 -11.84 -24.13
CA ALA A 105 13.54 -11.57 -24.62
C ALA A 105 12.67 -12.82 -24.50
N THR A 106 11.48 -12.67 -23.95
CA THR A 106 10.49 -13.73 -23.72
C THR A 106 9.11 -13.31 -24.20
N SER A 107 8.16 -14.24 -24.26
CA SER A 107 6.79 -13.92 -24.66
C SER A 107 5.78 -14.85 -23.98
N MET A 108 4.52 -14.40 -23.89
CA MET A 108 3.38 -15.21 -23.52
C MET A 108 2.49 -15.38 -24.75
N ALA A 109 2.44 -16.59 -25.30
CA ALA A 109 1.47 -16.90 -26.34
C ALA A 109 0.09 -17.04 -25.68
N VAL A 110 -0.93 -16.46 -26.32
CA VAL A 110 -2.31 -16.42 -25.80
C VAL A 110 -3.22 -17.10 -26.81
N SER A 111 -4.10 -17.97 -26.33
CA SER A 111 -5.22 -18.45 -27.14
C SER A 111 -6.55 -18.33 -26.37
N LEU A 112 -7.60 -18.00 -27.09
CA LEU A 112 -8.97 -17.88 -26.56
C LEU A 112 -9.85 -18.92 -27.27
N ASN A 113 -10.45 -19.83 -26.49
CA ASN A 113 -11.24 -20.96 -27.03
C ASN A 113 -10.48 -21.74 -28.12
N GLY A 114 -9.17 -21.94 -27.96
CA GLY A 114 -8.32 -22.64 -28.92
C GLY A 114 -7.89 -21.80 -30.13
N THR A 115 -8.32 -20.55 -30.26
CA THR A 115 -7.90 -19.64 -31.32
C THR A 115 -6.74 -18.78 -30.83
N ALA A 116 -5.60 -18.86 -31.50
CA ALA A 116 -4.43 -18.04 -31.17
C ALA A 116 -4.71 -16.56 -31.46
N ILE A 117 -4.28 -15.71 -30.55
CA ILE A 117 -4.32 -14.25 -30.68
C ILE A 117 -2.93 -13.65 -30.53
N ASP A 118 -2.80 -12.34 -30.63
CA ASP A 118 -1.49 -11.67 -30.53
C ASP A 118 -0.80 -11.99 -29.21
N PRO A 119 0.47 -12.43 -29.24
CA PRO A 119 1.22 -12.73 -28.03
C PRO A 119 1.63 -11.47 -27.26
N ILE A 120 1.80 -11.60 -25.95
CA ILE A 120 2.36 -10.56 -25.10
C ILE A 120 3.88 -10.71 -25.08
N ASN A 121 4.61 -9.71 -25.55
CA ASN A 121 6.07 -9.74 -25.59
C ASN A 121 6.67 -9.00 -24.39
N PHE A 122 7.73 -9.55 -23.80
CA PHE A 122 8.42 -8.97 -22.66
C PHE A 122 9.80 -8.44 -23.06
N GLY A 123 10.15 -7.30 -22.47
CA GLY A 123 11.54 -6.82 -22.50
C GLY A 123 12.44 -7.61 -21.55
N THR A 124 13.75 -7.40 -21.69
CA THR A 124 14.74 -7.96 -20.76
C THR A 124 14.77 -7.17 -19.46
N ILE A 125 15.11 -7.84 -18.35
CA ILE A 125 15.45 -7.19 -17.08
C ILE A 125 16.96 -6.90 -17.03
N SER A 126 17.33 -5.83 -16.33
CA SER A 126 18.74 -5.49 -16.08
C SER A 126 18.84 -4.44 -14.95
N GLY A 127 19.86 -4.55 -14.12
CA GLY A 127 20.11 -3.57 -13.06
C GLY A 127 18.91 -3.38 -12.11
N SER A 128 18.30 -2.21 -12.14
CA SER A 128 17.14 -1.85 -11.29
C SER A 128 15.79 -2.38 -11.78
N THR A 129 15.71 -2.88 -13.02
CA THR A 129 14.49 -3.48 -13.58
C THR A 129 14.44 -4.96 -13.21
N LEU A 130 13.54 -5.33 -12.29
CA LEU A 130 13.43 -6.68 -11.73
C LEU A 130 12.36 -7.52 -12.43
N LEU A 131 11.34 -6.87 -13.01
CA LEU A 131 10.27 -7.50 -13.77
C LEU A 131 9.96 -6.69 -15.01
N SER A 132 9.72 -7.34 -16.14
CA SER A 132 9.06 -6.77 -17.30
C SER A 132 7.56 -7.03 -17.18
N TYR A 133 6.81 -6.07 -16.63
CA TYR A 133 5.36 -6.16 -16.45
C TYR A 133 4.61 -5.69 -17.70
N ARG A 134 3.63 -6.48 -18.13
CA ARG A 134 2.84 -6.18 -19.33
C ARG A 134 1.36 -6.46 -19.11
N PRO A 135 0.50 -5.44 -19.09
CA PRO A 135 -0.95 -5.61 -19.24
C PRO A 135 -1.29 -6.16 -20.64
N SER A 136 -2.49 -6.64 -20.81
CA SER A 136 -2.97 -7.38 -21.98
C SER A 136 -2.82 -6.69 -23.34
N SER A 137 -2.62 -5.38 -23.34
CA SER A 137 -2.33 -4.64 -24.56
C SER A 137 -1.35 -3.51 -24.27
N GLN A 138 -0.57 -3.14 -25.28
CA GLN A 138 0.30 -1.97 -25.20
C GLN A 138 -0.48 -0.66 -25.02
N ASN A 139 -1.80 -0.69 -25.23
CA ASN A 139 -2.72 0.46 -25.14
C ASN A 139 -3.83 0.29 -24.10
N SER A 140 -3.70 -0.68 -23.18
CA SER A 140 -4.74 -0.99 -22.19
C SER A 140 -6.11 -1.42 -22.75
N ALA A 141 -6.20 -1.78 -24.02
CA ALA A 141 -7.42 -2.29 -24.61
C ALA A 141 -7.52 -3.82 -24.41
N PRO A 142 -8.67 -4.37 -24.05
CA PRO A 142 -8.88 -5.81 -23.93
C PRO A 142 -8.75 -6.52 -25.28
N TYR A 143 -8.43 -7.81 -25.27
CA TYR A 143 -8.69 -8.66 -26.42
C TYR A 143 -10.21 -8.82 -26.57
N ILE A 144 -10.71 -8.70 -27.80
CA ILE A 144 -12.13 -8.83 -28.10
C ILE A 144 -12.34 -9.99 -29.06
N VAL A 145 -13.15 -10.97 -28.64
CA VAL A 145 -13.51 -12.13 -29.45
C VAL A 145 -15.02 -12.38 -29.36
N PRO A 146 -15.66 -12.94 -30.41
CA PRO A 146 -17.07 -13.28 -30.34
C PRO A 146 -17.32 -14.48 -29.42
N ALA A 147 -18.37 -14.41 -28.62
CA ALA A 147 -18.84 -15.52 -27.80
C ALA A 147 -19.23 -16.71 -28.66
N SER A 148 -18.63 -17.86 -28.47
CA SER A 148 -18.88 -19.11 -29.20
C SER A 148 -19.55 -20.19 -28.34
N GLY A 149 -19.63 -20.02 -27.04
CA GLY A 149 -20.21 -20.95 -26.06
C GLY A 149 -20.24 -20.34 -24.69
N GLU A 150 -20.81 -21.03 -23.72
CA GLU A 150 -20.92 -20.55 -22.32
C GLU A 150 -19.63 -20.58 -21.54
N THR A 151 -18.63 -21.35 -21.99
CA THR A 151 -17.30 -21.41 -21.41
C THR A 151 -16.33 -20.59 -22.24
N VAL A 152 -15.59 -19.69 -21.61
CA VAL A 152 -14.47 -18.95 -22.21
C VAL A 152 -13.19 -19.51 -21.61
N THR A 153 -12.36 -20.13 -22.45
CA THR A 153 -11.07 -20.69 -22.03
C THR A 153 -9.94 -19.79 -22.50
N VAL A 154 -9.14 -19.32 -21.54
CA VAL A 154 -7.90 -18.58 -21.79
C VAL A 154 -6.75 -19.54 -21.57
N ASN A 155 -5.94 -19.78 -22.59
CA ASN A 155 -4.71 -20.55 -22.46
C ASN A 155 -3.49 -19.64 -22.63
N LEU A 156 -2.54 -19.77 -21.72
CA LEU A 156 -1.30 -19.01 -21.67
C LEU A 156 -0.11 -19.98 -21.77
N LEU A 157 0.73 -19.78 -22.77
CA LEU A 157 1.96 -20.55 -22.97
C LEU A 157 3.16 -19.60 -22.91
N TYR A 158 4.00 -19.76 -21.88
CA TYR A 158 5.20 -18.94 -21.71
C TYR A 158 6.38 -19.47 -22.54
N ASN A 159 6.91 -18.62 -23.40
CA ASN A 159 8.13 -18.88 -24.15
C ASN A 159 9.31 -18.22 -23.44
N ASN A 160 10.16 -19.02 -22.82
CA ASN A 160 11.30 -18.58 -22.02
C ASN A 160 12.51 -18.08 -22.85
N GLY A 161 12.39 -17.97 -24.19
CA GLY A 161 13.47 -17.49 -25.04
C GLY A 161 14.72 -18.38 -25.03
N SER A 162 14.57 -19.67 -24.71
CA SER A 162 15.68 -20.64 -24.52
C SER A 162 16.58 -20.31 -23.30
N ASN A 163 16.10 -19.49 -22.38
CA ASN A 163 16.77 -19.21 -21.11
C ASN A 163 16.04 -19.94 -19.95
N PRO A 164 16.60 -21.06 -19.43
CA PRO A 164 15.94 -21.84 -18.37
C PRO A 164 15.75 -21.12 -17.05
N SER A 165 16.42 -19.99 -16.85
CA SER A 165 16.27 -19.16 -15.64
C SER A 165 15.12 -18.15 -15.76
N SER A 166 14.49 -18.04 -16.94
CA SER A 166 13.36 -17.13 -17.15
C SER A 166 12.11 -17.65 -16.48
N ILE A 167 11.38 -16.76 -15.81
CA ILE A 167 10.14 -17.09 -15.12
C ILE A 167 9.06 -16.10 -15.57
N GLY A 168 7.91 -16.62 -16.02
CA GLY A 168 6.69 -15.86 -16.23
C GLY A 168 5.82 -15.85 -14.97
N TYR A 169 5.02 -14.82 -14.81
CA TYR A 169 4.06 -14.67 -13.71
C TYR A 169 2.72 -14.12 -14.22
N LEU A 170 1.62 -14.69 -13.75
CA LEU A 170 0.29 -14.15 -13.95
C LEU A 170 -0.05 -13.20 -12.79
N ASP A 171 -0.48 -11.99 -13.12
CA ASP A 171 -1.11 -11.07 -12.18
C ASP A 171 -2.61 -11.42 -12.12
N TYR A 172 -3.37 -11.12 -13.19
CA TYR A 172 -4.76 -11.54 -13.28
C TYR A 172 -5.22 -11.76 -14.72
N ILE A 173 -6.33 -12.47 -14.83
CA ILE A 173 -7.17 -12.54 -16.03
C ILE A 173 -8.56 -12.02 -15.65
N ARG A 174 -9.08 -11.05 -16.42
CA ARG A 174 -10.48 -10.62 -16.32
C ARG A 174 -11.18 -10.90 -17.64
N VAL A 175 -12.34 -11.53 -17.56
CA VAL A 175 -13.20 -11.81 -18.72
C VAL A 175 -14.54 -11.12 -18.52
N GLY A 176 -14.95 -10.29 -19.48
CA GLY A 176 -16.25 -9.65 -19.50
C GLY A 176 -17.10 -10.23 -20.65
N ALA A 177 -18.38 -10.47 -20.40
CA ALA A 177 -19.30 -11.02 -21.39
C ALA A 177 -20.71 -10.43 -21.25
N VAL A 178 -21.49 -10.49 -22.35
CA VAL A 178 -22.91 -10.14 -22.31
C VAL A 178 -23.73 -11.41 -22.12
N ARG A 179 -24.59 -11.42 -21.09
CA ARG A 179 -25.47 -12.53 -20.75
C ARG A 179 -26.92 -12.14 -20.91
N GLN A 180 -27.80 -13.13 -21.20
CA GLN A 180 -29.23 -12.95 -21.07
C GLN A 180 -29.60 -12.76 -19.60
N LEU A 181 -30.51 -11.84 -19.31
CA LEU A 181 -31.01 -11.58 -17.98
C LEU A 181 -32.01 -12.67 -17.55
N ILE A 182 -31.47 -13.86 -17.28
CA ILE A 182 -32.18 -15.07 -16.88
C ILE A 182 -31.69 -15.48 -15.49
N ALA A 183 -32.62 -15.57 -14.56
CA ALA A 183 -32.30 -16.04 -13.20
C ALA A 183 -32.07 -17.55 -13.16
N GLY A 184 -31.13 -17.96 -12.31
CA GLY A 184 -30.92 -19.34 -11.89
C GLY A 184 -31.53 -19.60 -10.50
N SER A 185 -30.99 -20.60 -9.79
CA SER A 185 -31.32 -20.88 -8.40
C SER A 185 -30.55 -19.95 -7.42
N GLU A 186 -29.45 -19.39 -7.86
CA GLU A 186 -28.53 -18.56 -7.07
C GLU A 186 -28.85 -17.08 -7.22
N GLN A 187 -28.43 -16.29 -6.24
CA GLN A 187 -28.44 -14.84 -6.37
C GLN A 187 -27.32 -14.39 -7.30
N PHE A 188 -27.50 -13.27 -7.99
CA PHE A 188 -26.50 -12.72 -8.90
C PHE A 188 -26.56 -11.21 -8.99
N SER A 189 -25.39 -10.61 -9.20
CA SER A 189 -25.27 -9.20 -9.51
C SER A 189 -25.35 -8.97 -11.01
N PHE A 190 -25.94 -7.85 -11.43
CA PHE A 190 -26.01 -7.48 -12.82
C PHE A 190 -26.00 -5.97 -13.02
N ARG A 191 -25.49 -5.55 -14.16
CA ARG A 191 -25.53 -4.17 -14.62
C ARG A 191 -25.65 -4.11 -16.14
N TYR A 192 -26.21 -3.04 -16.64
CA TYR A 192 -26.31 -2.77 -18.06
C TYR A 192 -25.43 -1.58 -18.42
N ASN A 193 -24.26 -1.84 -19.01
CA ASN A 193 -23.23 -0.81 -19.22
C ASN A 193 -23.72 0.33 -20.12
N LEU A 194 -24.59 0.04 -21.10
CA LEU A 194 -25.15 1.06 -21.97
C LEU A 194 -26.13 2.01 -21.24
N ALA A 195 -26.54 1.69 -20.01
CA ALA A 195 -27.33 2.61 -19.20
C ALA A 195 -26.58 3.91 -18.89
N ALA A 196 -25.24 3.90 -18.89
CA ALA A 196 -24.43 5.10 -18.70
C ALA A 196 -24.52 6.12 -19.85
N THR A 197 -24.79 5.65 -21.07
CA THR A 197 -24.77 6.46 -22.29
C THR A 197 -26.13 6.61 -22.95
N ASN A 198 -27.06 5.71 -22.67
CA ASN A 198 -28.45 5.80 -23.15
C ASN A 198 -29.25 6.72 -22.23
N PHE A 199 -30.31 7.32 -22.76
CA PHE A 199 -31.21 8.20 -22.02
C PHE A 199 -32.67 7.70 -22.11
N GLY A 200 -33.50 8.13 -21.17
CA GLY A 200 -34.88 7.74 -21.07
C GLY A 200 -35.12 6.70 -20.00
N ILE A 201 -36.07 5.81 -20.22
CA ILE A 201 -36.46 4.76 -19.25
C ILE A 201 -36.08 3.41 -19.83
N GLY A 202 -35.32 2.62 -19.02
CA GLY A 202 -35.08 1.20 -19.29
C GLY A 202 -36.08 0.33 -18.52
N GLU A 203 -36.67 -0.68 -19.18
CA GLU A 203 -37.48 -1.71 -18.55
C GLU A 203 -36.72 -3.02 -18.51
N TYR A 204 -36.16 -3.33 -17.34
CA TYR A 204 -35.43 -4.58 -17.10
C TYR A 204 -36.41 -5.74 -16.97
N SER A 205 -36.13 -6.84 -17.66
CA SER A 205 -36.95 -8.06 -17.65
C SER A 205 -36.10 -9.27 -17.31
N ILE A 206 -36.27 -9.81 -16.10
CA ILE A 206 -35.57 -10.99 -15.60
C ILE A 206 -36.48 -12.20 -15.87
N ALA A 207 -36.04 -13.08 -16.77
CA ALA A 207 -36.71 -14.34 -17.02
C ALA A 207 -36.36 -15.39 -15.95
N SER A 208 -37.20 -16.43 -15.80
CA SER A 208 -37.05 -17.52 -14.82
C SER A 208 -36.90 -17.03 -13.36
N ALA A 209 -37.53 -15.89 -13.04
CA ALA A 209 -37.32 -15.18 -11.76
C ALA A 209 -38.16 -15.72 -10.59
N SER A 210 -38.81 -16.89 -10.69
CA SER A 210 -39.71 -17.40 -9.65
C SER A 210 -39.01 -17.65 -8.28
N GLN A 211 -37.69 -17.86 -8.27
CA GLN A 211 -36.89 -18.04 -7.07
C GLN A 211 -36.27 -16.72 -6.57
N ILE A 212 -36.36 -15.65 -7.33
CA ILE A 212 -35.89 -14.32 -6.95
C ILE A 212 -36.99 -13.64 -6.13
N SER A 213 -36.69 -13.35 -4.87
CA SER A 213 -37.62 -12.67 -3.95
C SER A 213 -37.63 -11.15 -4.14
N GLN A 214 -36.46 -10.58 -4.45
CA GLN A 214 -36.27 -9.14 -4.62
C GLN A 214 -35.16 -8.85 -5.62
N VAL A 215 -35.19 -7.66 -6.20
CA VAL A 215 -34.05 -7.05 -6.88
C VAL A 215 -33.66 -5.80 -6.12
N TRP A 216 -32.45 -5.73 -5.66
CA TRP A 216 -31.90 -4.58 -4.94
C TRP A 216 -31.13 -3.68 -5.91
N ASP A 217 -31.42 -2.39 -5.89
CA ASP A 217 -30.54 -1.35 -6.45
C ASP A 217 -29.48 -1.05 -5.39
N VAL A 218 -28.25 -1.48 -5.65
CA VAL A 218 -27.09 -1.34 -4.76
C VAL A 218 -26.11 -0.27 -5.24
N THR A 219 -26.49 0.53 -6.22
CA THR A 219 -25.69 1.65 -6.75
C THR A 219 -25.22 2.58 -5.63
N ASN A 220 -26.09 2.84 -4.67
CA ASN A 220 -25.74 3.52 -3.43
C ASN A 220 -25.92 2.57 -2.24
N THR A 221 -24.81 2.03 -1.73
CA THR A 221 -24.80 1.07 -0.62
C THR A 221 -25.35 1.62 0.71
N THR A 222 -25.47 2.94 0.85
CA THR A 222 -26.07 3.60 2.03
C THR A 222 -27.56 3.88 1.86
N ALA A 223 -28.11 3.69 0.66
CA ALA A 223 -29.52 3.98 0.35
C ALA A 223 -30.09 2.93 -0.62
N ILE A 224 -30.04 1.66 -0.20
CA ILE A 224 -30.52 0.52 -0.99
C ILE A 224 -32.03 0.57 -1.15
N ALA A 225 -32.52 0.33 -2.38
CA ALA A 225 -33.94 0.21 -2.69
C ALA A 225 -34.23 -1.16 -3.34
N ALA A 226 -35.44 -1.68 -3.18
CA ALA A 226 -35.80 -3.01 -3.66
C ALA A 226 -37.12 -3.06 -4.45
N LYS A 227 -37.11 -3.81 -5.54
CA LYS A 227 -38.31 -4.33 -6.21
C LYS A 227 -38.63 -5.71 -5.65
N ALA A 228 -39.77 -5.87 -5.00
CA ALA A 228 -40.23 -7.17 -4.49
C ALA A 228 -40.89 -8.01 -5.57
N ASN A 229 -40.75 -9.34 -5.51
CA ASN A 229 -41.41 -10.35 -6.32
C ASN A 229 -42.37 -11.17 -5.45
N ASN A 230 -43.35 -10.53 -4.81
CA ASN A 230 -44.25 -11.17 -3.85
C ASN A 230 -45.12 -12.28 -4.46
N GLU A 231 -45.36 -12.25 -5.77
CA GLU A 231 -46.19 -13.22 -6.49
C GLU A 231 -45.33 -14.36 -7.08
N SER A 232 -44.02 -14.38 -6.84
CA SER A 232 -43.06 -15.34 -7.42
C SER A 232 -43.21 -15.44 -8.95
N LEU A 233 -43.33 -14.28 -9.58
CA LEU A 233 -43.48 -14.17 -11.04
C LEU A 233 -42.31 -14.83 -11.76
N ASN A 234 -42.60 -15.59 -12.79
CA ASN A 234 -41.55 -16.19 -13.61
C ASN A 234 -40.79 -15.16 -14.47
N THR A 235 -41.45 -14.04 -14.78
CA THR A 235 -40.77 -12.87 -15.36
C THR A 235 -40.98 -11.68 -14.44
N LEU A 236 -39.91 -11.19 -13.87
CA LEU A 236 -39.91 -10.03 -13.00
C LEU A 236 -39.44 -8.81 -13.78
N THR A 237 -40.28 -7.78 -13.83
CA THR A 237 -39.95 -6.51 -14.52
C THR A 237 -39.87 -5.36 -13.53
N PHE A 238 -38.98 -4.42 -13.82
CA PHE A 238 -38.90 -3.13 -13.13
C PHE A 238 -38.30 -2.07 -14.06
N LYS A 239 -38.53 -0.79 -13.73
CA LYS A 239 -38.08 0.34 -14.54
C LYS A 239 -37.05 1.17 -13.79
N ALA A 240 -36.10 1.71 -14.56
CA ALA A 240 -35.11 2.66 -14.05
C ALA A 240 -34.80 3.73 -15.11
N GLU A 241 -34.45 4.93 -14.64
CA GLU A 241 -33.92 5.98 -15.51
C GLU A 241 -32.54 5.60 -16.03
N LEU A 242 -32.27 5.81 -17.31
CA LEU A 242 -30.97 5.71 -17.96
C LEU A 242 -30.24 7.06 -17.89
N GLY A 243 -28.98 7.09 -18.28
CA GLY A 243 -28.08 8.25 -18.17
C GLY A 243 -27.05 8.11 -17.05
N SER A 244 -27.15 7.03 -16.27
CA SER A 244 -26.15 6.66 -15.25
C SER A 244 -26.07 5.14 -15.12
N LEU A 245 -24.87 4.64 -14.84
CA LEU A 245 -24.68 3.22 -14.55
C LEU A 245 -25.31 2.88 -13.20
N ARG A 246 -26.09 1.79 -13.17
CA ARG A 246 -26.67 1.25 -11.93
C ARG A 246 -26.25 -0.19 -11.74
N GLU A 247 -26.14 -0.58 -10.48
CA GLU A 247 -25.80 -1.94 -10.09
C GLU A 247 -26.94 -2.56 -9.30
N TYR A 248 -27.28 -3.79 -9.66
CA TYR A 248 -28.39 -4.53 -9.08
C TYR A 248 -27.93 -5.89 -8.56
N VAL A 249 -28.65 -6.38 -7.55
CA VAL A 249 -28.54 -7.76 -7.06
C VAL A 249 -29.91 -8.40 -7.10
N ALA A 250 -30.04 -9.49 -7.87
CA ALA A 250 -31.21 -10.37 -7.82
C ALA A 250 -31.04 -11.34 -6.65
N VAL A 251 -31.89 -11.20 -5.63
CA VAL A 251 -31.75 -11.89 -4.35
C VAL A 251 -32.56 -13.16 -4.32
N SER A 252 -31.90 -14.30 -4.13
CA SER A 252 -32.51 -15.61 -3.90
C SER A 252 -32.41 -15.98 -2.42
N PRO A 253 -33.53 -16.22 -1.69
CA PRO A 253 -33.48 -16.65 -0.30
C PRO A 253 -32.81 -18.01 -0.07
N GLN A 254 -32.65 -18.81 -1.12
CA GLN A 254 -32.00 -20.11 -1.07
C GLN A 254 -30.47 -20.00 -1.08
N ASP A 255 -29.94 -18.80 -1.42
CA ASP A 255 -28.52 -18.54 -1.62
C ASP A 255 -28.03 -17.34 -0.79
N TYR A 256 -28.57 -17.12 0.40
CA TYR A 256 -28.05 -16.10 1.31
C TYR A 256 -26.65 -16.44 1.80
N TYR A 257 -25.74 -15.49 1.73
CA TYR A 257 -24.45 -15.63 2.35
C TYR A 257 -24.59 -15.78 3.87
N THR A 258 -23.88 -16.77 4.43
CA THR A 258 -23.87 -17.01 5.87
C THR A 258 -22.52 -16.54 6.44
N PRO A 259 -22.47 -15.41 7.17
CA PRO A 259 -21.25 -14.96 7.79
C PRO A 259 -20.78 -15.95 8.85
N VAL A 260 -19.46 -16.14 8.93
CA VAL A 260 -18.85 -16.99 9.95
C VAL A 260 -18.81 -16.23 11.26
N SER A 261 -19.30 -16.85 12.35
CA SER A 261 -19.14 -16.29 13.70
C SER A 261 -17.69 -16.43 14.15
N VAL A 262 -17.09 -15.32 14.56
CA VAL A 262 -15.76 -15.33 15.16
C VAL A 262 -15.83 -15.94 16.56
N SER A 263 -14.86 -16.78 16.93
CA SER A 263 -14.86 -17.53 18.20
C SER A 263 -14.83 -16.65 19.46
N ASP A 264 -14.21 -15.48 19.38
CA ASP A 264 -14.25 -14.43 20.40
C ASP A 264 -14.90 -13.17 19.80
N SER A 265 -16.22 -13.23 19.66
CA SER A 265 -17.01 -12.24 18.94
C SER A 265 -17.39 -11.00 19.75
N GLY A 266 -17.02 -10.96 21.05
CA GLY A 266 -17.31 -9.80 21.91
C GLY A 266 -16.40 -8.62 21.62
N VAL A 267 -16.92 -7.59 20.92
CA VAL A 267 -16.19 -6.36 20.66
C VAL A 267 -16.59 -5.29 21.68
N GLN A 268 -15.61 -4.68 22.33
CA GLN A 268 -15.87 -3.57 23.25
C GLN A 268 -16.43 -2.37 22.48
N ASN A 269 -17.50 -1.78 23.00
CA ASN A 269 -18.04 -0.55 22.43
C ASN A 269 -17.00 0.54 22.49
N GLN A 270 -16.78 1.19 21.36
CA GLN A 270 -15.86 2.32 21.24
C GLN A 270 -16.49 3.47 20.47
N ASN A 271 -15.91 4.64 20.59
CA ASN A 271 -16.32 5.83 19.86
C ASN A 271 -15.13 6.79 19.81
N ILE A 272 -14.15 6.49 18.96
CA ILE A 272 -12.96 7.34 18.78
C ILE A 272 -13.41 8.74 18.34
N LYS A 273 -14.26 8.84 17.31
CA LYS A 273 -14.74 10.12 16.77
C LYS A 273 -15.40 10.99 17.84
N GLY A 274 -16.13 10.39 18.78
CA GLY A 274 -16.80 11.11 19.86
C GLY A 274 -15.95 11.36 21.10
N THR A 275 -14.77 10.75 21.22
CA THR A 275 -13.97 10.79 22.46
C THR A 275 -12.54 11.23 22.29
N ILE A 276 -11.99 11.22 21.06
CA ILE A 276 -10.55 11.48 20.82
C ILE A 276 -10.14 12.88 21.33
N PHE A 277 -11.02 13.87 21.23
CA PHE A 277 -10.81 15.24 21.69
C PHE A 277 -11.18 15.48 23.16
N LYS A 278 -11.52 14.43 23.93
CA LYS A 278 -11.80 14.60 25.36
C LYS A 278 -10.49 14.60 26.16
N GLY A 279 -10.27 15.66 26.90
CA GLY A 279 -9.22 15.72 27.92
C GLY A 279 -9.56 14.86 29.14
N GLU A 280 -8.67 14.82 30.13
CA GLU A 280 -8.89 14.08 31.39
C GLU A 280 -10.08 14.61 32.19
N ASP A 281 -10.37 15.90 32.03
CA ASP A 281 -11.52 16.60 32.64
C ASP A 281 -12.83 16.38 31.86
N GLY A 282 -12.80 15.64 30.75
CA GLY A 282 -13.93 15.37 29.86
C GLY A 282 -14.27 16.52 28.89
N ASN A 283 -13.59 17.66 28.98
CA ASN A 283 -13.78 18.80 28.08
C ASN A 283 -13.04 18.58 26.75
N PHE A 284 -13.39 19.41 25.76
CA PHE A 284 -12.70 19.39 24.47
C PHE A 284 -11.22 19.80 24.64
N GLN A 285 -10.33 19.04 24.01
CA GLN A 285 -8.90 19.30 23.98
C GLN A 285 -8.34 18.96 22.61
N ASP A 286 -7.70 19.93 21.96
CA ASP A 286 -6.93 19.70 20.74
C ASP A 286 -5.79 18.72 21.00
N ILE A 287 -5.30 18.08 19.94
CA ILE A 287 -4.26 17.07 19.99
C ILE A 287 -3.01 17.60 19.28
N ASP A 288 -1.87 17.62 19.96
CA ASP A 288 -0.59 18.00 19.37
C ASP A 288 0.12 16.81 18.72
N TYR A 289 -0.01 15.62 19.34
CA TYR A 289 0.71 14.42 18.95
C TYR A 289 -0.17 13.16 19.06
N LEU A 290 -0.29 12.41 17.97
CA LEU A 290 -0.94 11.10 17.92
C LEU A 290 0.10 10.01 17.79
N ILE A 291 0.03 8.99 18.65
CA ILE A 291 0.85 7.77 18.53
C ILE A 291 -0.06 6.62 18.08
N ILE A 292 0.30 5.98 16.97
CA ILE A 292 -0.41 4.84 16.40
C ILE A 292 0.45 3.59 16.57
N THR A 293 -0.16 2.49 17.04
CA THR A 293 0.57 1.24 17.28
C THR A 293 -0.34 0.02 17.25
N ALA A 294 0.24 -1.17 17.26
CA ALA A 294 -0.51 -2.42 17.46
C ALA A 294 -0.85 -2.62 18.95
N PRO A 295 -1.91 -3.39 19.29
CA PRO A 295 -2.34 -3.60 20.67
C PRO A 295 -1.23 -4.13 21.60
N PHE A 296 -0.34 -5.01 21.13
CA PHE A 296 0.73 -5.59 21.95
C PHE A 296 1.88 -4.59 22.26
N LEU A 297 1.99 -3.48 21.50
CA LEU A 297 2.93 -2.39 21.75
C LEU A 297 2.29 -1.19 22.49
N LEU A 298 1.07 -1.33 22.97
CA LEU A 298 0.35 -0.24 23.66
C LEU A 298 1.13 0.29 24.88
N GLN A 299 1.70 -0.59 25.67
CA GLN A 299 2.44 -0.18 26.89
C GLN A 299 3.70 0.64 26.57
N PRO A 300 4.60 0.24 25.65
CA PRO A 300 5.66 1.12 25.17
C PRO A 300 5.16 2.45 24.58
N ALA A 301 4.10 2.43 23.77
CA ALA A 301 3.52 3.64 23.20
C ALA A 301 3.01 4.63 24.28
N GLN A 302 2.35 4.11 25.31
CA GLN A 302 1.91 4.92 26.46
C GLN A 302 3.08 5.52 27.23
N ARG A 303 4.18 4.77 27.39
CA ARG A 303 5.42 5.26 28.02
C ARG A 303 6.01 6.43 27.23
N LEU A 304 6.05 6.35 25.90
CA LEU A 304 6.49 7.44 25.03
C LEU A 304 5.56 8.65 25.14
N ALA A 305 4.24 8.42 25.14
CA ALA A 305 3.24 9.48 25.30
C ALA A 305 3.43 10.23 26.62
N GLN A 306 3.56 9.51 27.74
CA GLN A 306 3.78 10.10 29.06
C GLN A 306 5.07 10.92 29.13
N TYR A 307 6.12 10.46 28.45
CA TYR A 307 7.37 11.20 28.35
C TYR A 307 7.16 12.57 27.67
N HIS A 308 6.51 12.61 26.51
CA HIS A 308 6.25 13.85 25.79
C HIS A 308 5.27 14.79 26.52
N ILE A 309 4.26 14.25 27.21
CA ILE A 309 3.38 15.02 28.08
C ILE A 309 4.19 15.70 29.20
N ALA A 310 5.01 14.92 29.90
CA ALA A 310 5.74 15.42 31.07
C ALA A 310 6.88 16.39 30.71
N GLN A 311 7.61 16.13 29.62
CA GLN A 311 8.81 16.91 29.28
C GLN A 311 8.51 18.10 28.34
N ARG A 312 7.50 17.98 27.49
CA ARG A 312 7.21 18.97 26.45
C ARG A 312 5.83 19.63 26.57
N GLY A 313 5.01 19.15 27.52
CA GLY A 313 3.64 19.66 27.72
C GLY A 313 2.70 19.40 26.55
N LEU A 314 3.02 18.41 25.67
CA LEU A 314 2.21 18.08 24.51
C LEU A 314 0.92 17.37 24.93
N LYS A 315 -0.14 17.61 24.20
CA LYS A 315 -1.42 16.89 24.31
C LYS A 315 -1.31 15.65 23.43
N VAL A 316 -1.02 14.49 24.03
CA VAL A 316 -0.73 13.25 23.33
C VAL A 316 -1.89 12.28 23.46
N LYS A 317 -2.22 11.60 22.36
CA LYS A 317 -3.16 10.46 22.33
C LYS A 317 -2.47 9.23 21.75
N VAL A 318 -2.81 8.06 22.29
CA VAL A 318 -2.37 6.77 21.78
C VAL A 318 -3.59 6.00 21.29
N VAL A 319 -3.55 5.52 20.04
CA VAL A 319 -4.63 4.74 19.44
C VAL A 319 -4.04 3.48 18.82
N THR A 320 -4.68 2.34 19.08
CA THR A 320 -4.25 1.06 18.52
C THR A 320 -4.96 0.75 17.20
N LEU A 321 -4.29 -0.02 16.33
CA LEU A 321 -4.77 -0.34 14.99
C LEU A 321 -6.14 -1.03 14.97
N ASP A 322 -6.37 -1.97 15.87
CA ASP A 322 -7.66 -2.66 15.99
C ASP A 322 -8.82 -1.68 16.15
N LYS A 323 -8.63 -0.64 16.97
CA LYS A 323 -9.62 0.42 17.18
C LYS A 323 -9.79 1.32 15.96
N ILE A 324 -8.69 1.62 15.28
CA ILE A 324 -8.72 2.41 14.04
C ILE A 324 -9.51 1.65 12.97
N TYR A 325 -9.18 0.38 12.75
CA TYR A 325 -9.83 -0.43 11.74
C TYR A 325 -11.32 -0.63 12.01
N GLN A 326 -11.73 -0.79 13.28
CA GLN A 326 -13.14 -0.91 13.65
C GLN A 326 -13.97 0.29 13.22
N GLU A 327 -13.47 1.53 13.38
CA GLU A 327 -14.25 2.74 13.06
C GLU A 327 -14.04 3.29 11.65
N PHE A 328 -12.89 3.06 11.04
CA PHE A 328 -12.51 3.72 9.79
C PHE A 328 -12.45 2.77 8.58
N SER A 329 -12.48 1.44 8.80
CA SER A 329 -12.49 0.45 7.72
C SER A 329 -13.34 -0.79 8.03
N SER A 330 -14.34 -0.67 8.91
CA SER A 330 -15.23 -1.78 9.29
C SER A 330 -14.50 -3.03 9.76
N GLY A 331 -13.38 -2.85 10.48
CA GLY A 331 -12.56 -3.92 11.05
C GLY A 331 -11.49 -4.48 10.11
N LYS A 332 -11.49 -4.13 8.83
CA LYS A 332 -10.46 -4.57 7.89
C LYS A 332 -9.16 -3.78 8.09
N GLN A 333 -8.03 -4.46 7.99
CA GLN A 333 -6.75 -3.79 7.83
C GLN A 333 -6.78 -2.95 6.56
N ASP A 334 -6.43 -1.66 6.66
CA ASP A 334 -6.45 -0.72 5.56
C ASP A 334 -5.60 0.52 5.90
N ILE A 335 -4.67 0.89 5.03
CA ILE A 335 -3.86 2.10 5.21
C ILE A 335 -4.73 3.37 5.17
N GLY A 336 -5.80 3.38 4.38
CA GLY A 336 -6.77 4.47 4.32
C GLY A 336 -7.45 4.73 5.67
N ALA A 337 -7.66 3.70 6.49
CA ALA A 337 -8.21 3.86 7.84
C ALA A 337 -7.29 4.70 8.74
N ILE A 338 -5.98 4.47 8.67
CA ILE A 338 -4.98 5.24 9.42
C ILE A 338 -5.02 6.70 8.97
N ARG A 339 -4.94 6.93 7.66
CA ARG A 339 -5.01 8.29 7.08
C ARG A 339 -6.32 9.01 7.46
N ASN A 340 -7.45 8.31 7.40
CA ASN A 340 -8.75 8.88 7.75
C ASN A 340 -8.86 9.27 9.23
N LEU A 341 -8.23 8.54 10.16
CA LEU A 341 -8.15 8.97 11.56
C LEU A 341 -7.35 10.27 11.69
N VAL A 342 -6.17 10.34 11.06
CA VAL A 342 -5.32 11.54 11.11
C VAL A 342 -6.07 12.74 10.51
N ARG A 343 -6.71 12.54 9.36
CA ARG A 343 -7.53 13.56 8.70
C ARG A 343 -8.70 14.02 9.57
N TYR A 344 -9.39 13.09 10.22
CA TYR A 344 -10.46 13.42 11.15
C TYR A 344 -9.97 14.34 12.29
N ILE A 345 -8.81 14.03 12.86
CA ILE A 345 -8.21 14.86 13.92
C ILE A 345 -7.78 16.22 13.37
N TYR A 346 -7.17 16.26 12.19
CA TYR A 346 -6.71 17.48 11.55
C TYR A 346 -7.86 18.44 11.21
N GLU A 347 -8.95 17.91 10.65
CA GLU A 347 -10.11 18.72 10.22
C GLU A 347 -11.00 19.21 11.38
N ASN A 348 -11.01 18.50 12.52
CA ASN A 348 -11.86 18.81 13.66
C ASN A 348 -11.12 19.51 14.82
N ALA A 349 -9.96 20.06 14.58
CA ALA A 349 -9.29 20.93 15.55
C ALA A 349 -10.11 22.22 15.79
N SER A 350 -9.99 22.81 16.99
CA SER A 350 -10.73 24.02 17.37
C SER A 350 -10.40 25.23 16.48
N ALA A 351 -9.20 25.29 15.92
CA ALA A 351 -8.74 26.31 14.99
C ALA A 351 -7.58 25.77 14.11
N PRO A 352 -7.29 26.37 12.94
CA PRO A 352 -6.21 25.92 12.07
C PRO A 352 -4.83 25.86 12.75
N GLU A 353 -4.52 26.78 13.65
CA GLU A 353 -3.26 26.82 14.42
C GLU A 353 -3.15 25.73 15.47
N ASN A 354 -4.27 25.12 15.85
CA ASN A 354 -4.39 24.05 16.85
C ASN A 354 -4.47 22.65 16.20
N ARG A 355 -4.33 22.59 14.89
CA ARG A 355 -4.28 21.29 14.18
C ARG A 355 -3.14 20.44 14.70
N ILE A 356 -3.34 19.13 14.62
CA ILE A 356 -2.32 18.15 14.97
C ILE A 356 -1.01 18.42 14.20
N LYS A 357 0.10 18.33 14.91
CA LYS A 357 1.44 18.66 14.37
C LYS A 357 2.29 17.42 14.09
N TYR A 358 2.11 16.39 14.92
CA TYR A 358 2.97 15.21 14.92
C TYR A 358 2.14 13.94 14.94
N VAL A 359 2.56 12.95 14.15
CA VAL A 359 2.10 11.57 14.25
C VAL A 359 3.31 10.67 14.35
N GLY A 360 3.34 9.85 15.39
CA GLY A 360 4.34 8.80 15.57
C GLY A 360 3.73 7.43 15.34
N ILE A 361 4.36 6.64 14.51
CA ILE A 361 4.03 5.23 14.31
C ILE A 361 5.02 4.40 15.12
N LEU A 362 4.55 3.64 16.09
CA LEU A 362 5.37 2.66 16.79
C LEU A 362 5.04 1.27 16.24
N GLY A 363 5.91 0.76 15.39
CA GLY A 363 5.76 -0.53 14.74
C GLY A 363 6.49 -0.60 13.41
N ASP A 364 7.04 -1.75 13.10
CA ASP A 364 7.70 -2.05 11.85
C ASP A 364 6.69 -2.25 10.70
N SER A 365 7.16 -2.33 9.47
CA SER A 365 6.33 -2.58 8.29
C SER A 365 6.97 -3.56 7.33
N SER A 366 6.17 -4.08 6.41
CA SER A 366 6.61 -5.04 5.41
C SER A 366 5.75 -4.91 4.13
N ILE A 367 6.31 -5.36 3.01
CA ILE A 367 5.55 -5.52 1.75
C ILE A 367 4.39 -6.51 1.89
N ASP A 368 4.46 -7.40 2.88
CA ASP A 368 3.48 -8.48 3.06
C ASP A 368 2.38 -8.12 4.05
N TYR A 369 1.39 -7.40 3.58
CA TYR A 369 0.23 -6.98 4.39
C TYR A 369 -0.61 -8.16 4.94
N LYS A 370 -0.57 -9.32 4.28
CA LYS A 370 -1.43 -10.47 4.60
C LYS A 370 -0.71 -11.61 5.30
N ASN A 371 0.56 -11.41 5.69
CA ASN A 371 1.36 -12.42 6.37
C ASN A 371 1.51 -13.74 5.59
N ARG A 372 1.78 -13.64 4.29
CA ARG A 372 1.97 -14.77 3.36
C ARG A 372 3.38 -15.35 3.42
N LEU A 373 4.37 -14.50 3.69
CA LEU A 373 5.77 -14.90 3.75
C LEU A 373 6.20 -15.26 5.18
N PRO A 374 7.05 -16.28 5.36
CA PRO A 374 7.56 -16.64 6.69
C PRO A 374 8.44 -15.54 7.26
N GLY A 375 8.34 -15.31 8.57
CA GLY A 375 9.15 -14.30 9.28
C GLY A 375 8.71 -12.86 9.07
N ASN A 376 7.50 -12.65 8.56
CA ASN A 376 6.94 -11.31 8.37
C ASN A 376 6.89 -10.53 9.69
N ASN A 377 7.50 -9.34 9.72
CA ASN A 377 7.62 -8.45 10.88
C ASN A 377 6.65 -7.26 10.83
N MET A 378 5.66 -7.29 9.95
CA MET A 378 4.70 -6.20 9.81
C MET A 378 3.88 -5.99 11.08
N VAL A 379 3.93 -4.80 11.63
CA VAL A 379 3.16 -4.34 12.80
C VAL A 379 2.17 -3.26 12.39
N VAL A 380 2.64 -2.23 11.68
CA VAL A 380 1.82 -1.12 11.18
C VAL A 380 2.10 -0.95 9.69
N PRO A 381 1.12 -1.17 8.82
CA PRO A 381 1.32 -1.05 7.38
C PRO A 381 1.73 0.37 6.98
N THR A 382 2.49 0.48 5.90
CA THR A 382 2.84 1.73 5.22
C THR A 382 2.28 1.74 3.81
N PHE A 383 2.26 2.89 3.15
CA PHE A 383 1.98 2.96 1.72
C PHE A 383 3.12 2.31 0.91
N HIS A 384 2.75 1.49 -0.06
CA HIS A 384 3.65 1.04 -1.12
C HIS A 384 3.05 1.41 -2.48
N THR A 385 3.90 1.74 -3.44
CA THR A 385 3.41 1.98 -4.80
C THR A 385 2.87 0.69 -5.43
N LEU A 386 2.00 0.85 -6.40
CA LEU A 386 1.52 -0.27 -7.22
C LEU A 386 2.61 -0.78 -8.18
N PHE A 387 3.58 0.07 -8.54
CA PHE A 387 4.74 -0.32 -9.33
C PHE A 387 5.63 -1.27 -8.53
N SER A 388 5.69 -2.53 -8.97
CA SER A 388 6.42 -3.60 -8.28
C SER A 388 7.42 -4.29 -9.20
N SER A 389 7.89 -3.58 -10.22
CA SER A 389 8.77 -4.13 -11.27
C SER A 389 10.18 -3.54 -11.30
N SER A 390 10.43 -2.45 -10.58
CA SER A 390 11.74 -1.79 -10.57
C SER A 390 12.00 -1.12 -9.23
N THR A 391 13.21 -1.25 -8.71
CA THR A 391 13.65 -0.58 -7.49
C THR A 391 13.72 0.96 -7.63
N TRP A 392 13.79 1.46 -8.85
CA TRP A 392 13.83 2.91 -9.11
C TRP A 392 12.47 3.59 -9.04
N THR A 393 11.42 2.83 -9.34
CA THR A 393 10.05 3.36 -9.39
C THR A 393 9.17 2.85 -8.26
N SER A 394 9.61 1.77 -7.59
CA SER A 394 8.90 1.20 -6.45
C SER A 394 9.44 1.80 -5.15
N TYR A 395 8.56 2.37 -4.34
CA TYR A 395 8.92 2.95 -3.05
C TYR A 395 7.81 2.73 -2.03
N MET A 396 8.15 2.92 -0.77
CA MET A 396 7.20 3.00 0.34
C MET A 396 7.32 4.37 0.99
N SER A 397 6.25 4.86 1.62
CA SER A 397 6.27 6.14 2.34
C SER A 397 5.16 6.27 3.36
N ASP A 398 5.50 6.76 4.53
CA ASP A 398 4.53 7.19 5.54
C ASP A 398 3.98 8.61 5.27
N ASP A 399 4.52 9.36 4.32
CA ASP A 399 4.00 10.69 3.94
C ASP A 399 2.52 10.63 3.53
N PHE A 400 2.08 9.49 2.96
CA PHE A 400 0.68 9.22 2.64
C PHE A 400 -0.27 9.53 3.80
N PHE A 401 0.14 9.24 5.03
CA PHE A 401 -0.68 9.48 6.22
C PHE A 401 -0.69 10.96 6.66
N GLY A 402 0.22 11.77 6.14
CA GLY A 402 0.38 13.19 6.51
C GLY A 402 -0.17 14.18 5.49
N MET A 403 -0.60 13.70 4.33
CA MET A 403 -1.18 14.53 3.27
C MET A 403 -2.68 14.74 3.52
N MET A 404 -3.05 15.92 4.03
CA MET A 404 -4.43 16.23 4.48
C MET A 404 -5.22 17.09 3.50
N GLY A 405 -4.58 17.63 2.46
CA GLY A 405 -5.21 18.45 1.44
C GLY A 405 -6.36 17.74 0.71
N ALA A 406 -7.10 18.47 -0.11
CA ALA A 406 -8.09 17.91 -1.00
C ALA A 406 -7.40 16.92 -1.94
N ASP A 407 -7.90 15.72 -1.97
CA ASP A 407 -7.33 14.68 -2.82
C ASP A 407 -7.58 15.01 -4.31
N PRO A 408 -6.55 15.43 -5.07
CA PRO A 408 -6.71 15.77 -6.47
C PRO A 408 -6.94 14.54 -7.36
N SER A 409 -6.77 13.35 -6.81
CA SER A 409 -6.82 12.08 -7.52
C SER A 409 -8.16 11.36 -7.40
N ASN A 410 -9.16 11.96 -6.73
CA ASN A 410 -10.48 11.36 -6.48
C ASN A 410 -10.43 9.98 -5.77
N GLY A 411 -9.48 9.82 -4.83
CA GLY A 411 -9.32 8.60 -4.06
C GLY A 411 -8.25 7.65 -4.59
N ASN A 412 -7.51 8.04 -5.62
CA ASN A 412 -6.38 7.25 -6.12
C ASN A 412 -5.11 7.51 -5.29
N ASP A 413 -4.70 6.56 -4.49
CA ASP A 413 -3.50 6.64 -3.64
C ASP A 413 -2.22 6.92 -4.42
N GLU A 414 -2.05 6.31 -5.60
CA GLU A 414 -0.89 6.55 -6.49
C GLU A 414 -0.90 7.98 -7.01
N GLY A 415 -2.07 8.49 -7.39
CA GLY A 415 -2.24 9.87 -7.85
C GLY A 415 -1.96 10.86 -6.74
N LEU A 416 -2.37 10.59 -5.49
CA LEU A 416 -2.06 11.41 -4.33
C LEU A 416 -0.56 11.48 -4.08
N MET A 417 0.12 10.32 -4.02
CA MET A 417 1.56 10.25 -3.77
C MET A 417 2.40 10.82 -4.92
N GLY A 418 1.89 10.78 -6.14
CA GLY A 418 2.52 11.41 -7.33
C GLY A 418 2.17 12.88 -7.53
N SER A 419 1.33 13.47 -6.68
CA SER A 419 0.89 14.86 -6.78
C SER A 419 1.92 15.85 -6.22
N ASN A 420 1.67 17.15 -6.41
CA ASN A 420 2.41 18.22 -5.74
C ASN A 420 1.84 18.57 -4.36
N GLU A 421 1.03 17.70 -3.78
CA GLU A 421 0.45 17.90 -2.45
C GLU A 421 1.55 17.92 -1.39
N LYS A 422 1.33 18.70 -0.34
CA LYS A 422 2.31 18.84 0.75
C LYS A 422 1.95 17.92 1.90
N VAL A 423 2.95 17.53 2.66
CA VAL A 423 2.77 16.89 3.95
C VAL A 423 2.39 17.96 4.98
N ASP A 424 1.16 17.90 5.48
CA ASP A 424 0.60 18.87 6.44
C ASP A 424 0.96 18.54 7.89
N VAL A 425 1.21 17.25 8.18
CA VAL A 425 1.47 16.72 9.52
C VAL A 425 2.82 16.00 9.51
N ALA A 426 3.70 16.32 10.43
CA ALA A 426 5.00 15.65 10.54
C ALA A 426 4.81 14.20 11.00
N PHE A 427 5.33 13.26 10.23
CA PHE A 427 5.30 11.83 10.51
C PHE A 427 6.69 11.31 10.91
N GLY A 428 6.69 10.34 11.84
CA GLY A 428 7.88 9.59 12.19
C GLY A 428 7.53 8.17 12.59
N ARG A 429 8.36 7.21 12.19
CA ARG A 429 8.18 5.79 12.52
C ARG A 429 9.31 5.30 13.42
N ILE A 430 8.93 4.60 14.49
CA ILE A 430 9.83 3.84 15.35
C ILE A 430 9.72 2.38 14.94
N LEU A 431 10.76 1.87 14.28
CA LEU A 431 10.84 0.51 13.79
C LEU A 431 11.00 -0.47 14.96
N ALA A 432 9.94 -1.17 15.30
CA ALA A 432 9.95 -2.20 16.33
C ALA A 432 8.87 -3.24 16.04
N ASP A 433 9.22 -4.50 16.06
CA ASP A 433 8.35 -5.65 15.85
C ASP A 433 8.05 -6.41 17.15
N ASP A 434 8.74 -6.07 18.25
CA ASP A 434 8.48 -6.61 19.58
C ASP A 434 8.59 -5.55 20.70
N VAL A 435 8.10 -5.93 21.89
CA VAL A 435 8.07 -5.05 23.07
C VAL A 435 9.48 -4.70 23.58
N THR A 436 10.45 -5.59 23.42
CA THR A 436 11.81 -5.40 23.91
C THR A 436 12.51 -4.32 23.08
N LEU A 437 12.46 -4.46 21.75
CA LEU A 437 13.00 -3.49 20.82
C LEU A 437 12.28 -2.14 20.95
N ALA A 438 10.94 -2.12 21.04
CA ALA A 438 10.17 -0.91 21.25
C ALA A 438 10.62 -0.14 22.51
N ASN A 439 10.81 -0.83 23.62
CA ASN A 439 11.31 -0.20 24.85
C ASN A 439 12.75 0.29 24.71
N ALA A 440 13.63 -0.45 24.03
CA ALA A 440 15.01 -0.04 23.79
C ALA A 440 15.08 1.25 22.95
N MET A 441 14.23 1.35 21.91
CA MET A 441 14.15 2.56 21.09
C MET A 441 13.60 3.76 21.87
N ILE A 442 12.61 3.55 22.73
CA ILE A 442 12.11 4.60 23.62
C ILE A 442 13.16 5.03 24.65
N ASP A 443 13.93 4.08 25.21
CA ASP A 443 15.05 4.40 26.09
C ASP A 443 16.11 5.25 25.39
N LYS A 444 16.39 4.97 24.12
CA LYS A 444 17.31 5.73 23.28
C LYS A 444 16.84 7.20 23.16
N ILE A 445 15.56 7.42 22.83
CA ILE A 445 14.92 8.76 22.74
C ILE A 445 15.02 9.48 24.10
N VAL A 446 14.59 8.82 25.18
CA VAL A 446 14.60 9.39 26.53
C VAL A 446 16.03 9.73 26.99
N ASN A 447 17.00 8.84 26.71
CA ASN A 447 18.39 9.06 27.10
C ASN A 447 19.06 10.18 26.32
N TYR A 448 18.69 10.37 25.04
CA TYR A 448 19.19 11.46 24.20
C TYR A 448 18.84 12.85 24.77
N GLU A 449 17.68 13.00 25.39
CA GLU A 449 17.21 14.27 25.94
C GLU A 449 17.66 14.53 27.39
N LYS A 450 18.23 13.54 28.07
CA LYS A 450 18.76 13.73 29.43
C LYS A 450 19.98 14.65 29.44
N GLN A 451 20.10 15.45 30.48
CA GLN A 451 21.25 16.35 30.66
C GLN A 451 22.62 15.62 30.54
N ALA A 452 22.68 14.36 30.93
CA ALA A 452 23.88 13.53 30.82
C ALA A 452 24.35 13.30 29.36
N SER A 453 23.45 13.45 28.37
CA SER A 453 23.78 13.33 26.97
C SER A 453 24.27 14.64 26.34
N TYR A 454 24.14 15.77 27.05
CA TYR A 454 24.60 17.06 26.53
C TYR A 454 26.12 17.16 26.55
N GLY A 455 26.67 17.76 25.51
CA GLY A 455 28.10 17.96 25.39
C GLY A 455 28.49 18.67 24.10
N ASN A 456 29.80 19.00 23.99
CA ASN A 456 30.33 19.70 22.81
C ASN A 456 30.19 18.90 21.52
N TRP A 457 29.95 17.60 21.59
CA TRP A 457 29.69 16.74 20.44
C TRP A 457 28.47 17.21 19.61
N ARG A 458 27.51 17.89 20.25
CA ARG A 458 26.32 18.47 19.55
C ARG A 458 26.70 19.67 18.64
N ASN A 459 27.92 20.17 18.71
CA ASN A 459 28.41 21.16 17.78
C ASN A 459 29.10 20.56 16.56
N ASN A 460 29.24 19.24 16.48
CA ASN A 460 29.88 18.55 15.37
C ASN A 460 28.86 18.15 14.31
N ILE A 461 29.17 18.43 13.07
CA ILE A 461 28.45 17.95 11.89
C ILE A 461 29.46 17.24 10.98
N ILE A 462 29.12 16.03 10.55
CA ILE A 462 29.92 15.24 9.63
C ILE A 462 29.24 15.28 8.26
N MET A 463 29.96 15.78 7.25
CA MET A 463 29.54 15.79 5.86
C MET A 463 30.30 14.72 5.10
N VAL A 464 29.58 13.78 4.53
CA VAL A 464 30.13 12.60 3.85
C VAL A 464 29.72 12.61 2.40
N SER A 465 30.69 12.58 1.49
CA SER A 465 30.46 12.46 0.06
C SER A 465 31.00 11.15 -0.46
N ASP A 466 30.26 10.54 -1.37
CA ASP A 466 30.72 9.47 -2.22
C ASP A 466 31.91 9.89 -3.08
N ASP A 467 32.65 8.93 -3.63
CA ASP A 467 33.67 9.19 -4.65
C ASP A 467 33.03 9.49 -6.02
N VAL A 468 33.86 9.91 -6.94
CA VAL A 468 33.45 10.31 -8.29
C VAL A 468 33.73 9.18 -9.27
N ASP A 469 32.71 8.42 -9.59
CA ASP A 469 32.77 7.38 -10.62
C ASP A 469 32.62 7.94 -12.04
N ILE A 470 31.84 9.02 -12.18
CA ILE A 470 31.59 9.70 -13.45
C ILE A 470 31.61 11.22 -13.29
N ASP A 471 32.09 11.93 -14.31
CA ASP A 471 32.44 13.37 -14.25
C ASP A 471 31.36 14.31 -13.67
N TRP A 472 30.08 14.02 -13.87
CA TRP A 472 29.01 14.89 -13.37
C TRP A 472 28.83 14.83 -11.85
N GLU A 473 29.23 13.73 -11.22
CA GLU A 473 29.06 13.48 -9.78
C GLU A 473 29.88 14.47 -8.94
N PHE A 474 31.07 14.85 -9.42
CA PHE A 474 31.89 15.83 -8.72
C PHE A 474 31.10 17.12 -8.43
N ASN A 475 30.43 17.67 -9.43
CA ASN A 475 29.65 18.89 -9.26
C ASN A 475 28.36 18.69 -8.44
N LYS A 476 27.80 17.49 -8.42
CA LYS A 476 26.55 17.20 -7.69
C LYS A 476 26.79 16.78 -6.25
N LEU A 477 27.77 15.93 -6.01
CA LEU A 477 28.02 15.37 -4.69
C LEU A 477 28.96 16.28 -3.88
N GLN A 478 30.21 16.34 -4.24
CA GLN A 478 31.24 17.03 -3.44
C GLN A 478 31.08 18.55 -3.45
N VAL A 479 30.86 19.17 -4.60
CA VAL A 479 30.72 20.63 -4.69
C VAL A 479 29.49 21.09 -3.91
N THR A 480 28.34 20.42 -4.06
CA THR A 480 27.13 20.78 -3.33
C THR A 480 27.32 20.66 -1.81
N LEU A 481 27.93 19.56 -1.34
CA LEU A 481 28.21 19.41 0.09
C LEU A 481 29.26 20.40 0.59
N ASN A 482 30.23 20.78 -0.24
CA ASN A 482 31.21 21.78 0.12
C ASN A 482 30.57 23.16 0.28
N GLU A 483 29.72 23.58 -0.67
CA GLU A 483 28.97 24.83 -0.58
C GLU A 483 28.06 24.88 0.65
N LEU A 484 27.37 23.77 0.96
CA LEU A 484 26.56 23.65 2.17
C LEU A 484 27.41 23.77 3.43
N SER A 485 28.57 23.09 3.48
CA SER A 485 29.50 23.14 4.60
C SER A 485 30.02 24.54 4.85
N ASP A 486 30.42 25.24 3.78
CA ASP A 486 30.96 26.61 3.86
C ASP A 486 29.88 27.59 4.33
N ARG A 487 28.64 27.43 3.86
CA ARG A 487 27.49 28.22 4.33
C ARG A 487 27.19 27.96 5.81
N ILE A 488 27.20 26.71 6.27
CA ILE A 488 26.99 26.39 7.69
C ILE A 488 28.10 27.03 8.53
N THR A 489 29.35 26.91 8.13
CA THR A 489 30.49 27.50 8.84
C THR A 489 30.39 29.03 8.94
N LEU A 490 29.92 29.68 7.86
CA LEU A 490 29.72 31.11 7.84
C LEU A 490 28.56 31.58 8.73
N GLU A 491 27.40 30.90 8.62
CA GLU A 491 26.17 31.28 9.33
C GLU A 491 26.15 30.83 10.80
N LYS A 492 26.86 29.75 11.11
CA LYS A 492 26.88 29.11 12.44
C LYS A 492 28.32 28.82 12.89
N PRO A 493 29.13 29.86 13.17
CA PRO A 493 30.59 29.70 13.43
C PRO A 493 30.92 28.91 14.68
N PHE A 494 29.93 28.56 15.51
CA PHE A 494 30.10 27.66 16.67
C PHE A 494 30.01 26.18 16.32
N VAL A 495 29.63 25.84 15.08
CA VAL A 495 29.52 24.47 14.60
C VAL A 495 30.84 24.04 13.96
N ASN A 496 31.32 22.86 14.34
CA ASN A 496 32.46 22.21 13.72
C ASN A 496 31.98 21.32 12.57
N VAL A 497 32.27 21.71 11.35
CA VAL A 497 31.93 20.91 10.16
C VAL A 497 33.15 20.07 9.77
N LYS A 498 33.02 18.76 9.87
CA LYS A 498 34.04 17.81 9.40
C LYS A 498 33.59 17.24 8.04
N LYS A 499 34.48 17.30 7.06
CA LYS A 499 34.26 16.78 5.70
C LYS A 499 35.01 15.45 5.57
N ILE A 500 34.29 14.39 5.20
CA ILE A 500 34.82 13.07 4.86
C ILE A 500 34.37 12.79 3.43
N TYR A 501 35.20 13.18 2.47
CA TYR A 501 34.96 12.95 1.04
C TYR A 501 35.83 11.81 0.59
N MET A 502 35.23 10.76 -0.01
CA MET A 502 35.93 9.51 -0.30
C MET A 502 37.16 9.71 -1.17
N ASP A 503 37.11 10.60 -2.19
CA ASP A 503 38.25 10.91 -3.04
C ASP A 503 39.47 11.52 -2.33
N ALA A 504 39.32 11.95 -1.08
CA ALA A 504 40.46 12.42 -0.27
C ALA A 504 41.23 11.27 0.41
N TYR A 505 40.78 10.02 0.24
CA TYR A 505 41.34 8.81 0.85
C TYR A 505 41.83 7.84 -0.22
N GLU A 506 42.70 6.91 0.15
CA GLU A 506 43.21 5.88 -0.75
C GLU A 506 42.20 4.73 -0.92
N GLN A 507 41.75 4.49 -2.15
CA GLN A 507 40.94 3.34 -2.50
C GLN A 507 41.80 2.09 -2.58
N GLN A 508 41.36 1.02 -1.95
CA GLN A 508 42.02 -0.29 -1.97
C GLN A 508 41.16 -1.27 -2.76
N THR A 509 41.76 -1.89 -3.77
CA THR A 509 41.11 -2.91 -4.60
C THR A 509 41.45 -4.32 -4.08
N SER A 510 40.42 -5.13 -3.92
CA SER A 510 40.55 -6.54 -3.50
C SER A 510 39.65 -7.45 -4.32
N ALA A 511 39.76 -8.77 -4.09
CA ALA A 511 38.85 -9.73 -4.71
C ALA A 511 37.36 -9.53 -4.31
N GLY A 512 37.13 -8.82 -3.19
CA GLY A 512 35.78 -8.45 -2.71
C GLY A 512 35.30 -7.07 -3.19
N GLY A 513 35.95 -6.48 -4.19
CA GLY A 513 35.65 -5.16 -4.72
C GLY A 513 36.54 -4.06 -4.13
N ASN A 514 36.24 -2.82 -4.52
CA ASN A 514 36.91 -1.64 -4.01
C ASN A 514 36.44 -1.31 -2.59
N ARG A 515 37.31 -0.74 -1.79
CA ARG A 515 37.02 -0.34 -0.40
C ARG A 515 37.83 0.90 -0.01
N TYR A 516 37.33 1.63 0.97
CA TYR A 516 38.03 2.76 1.61
C TYR A 516 38.19 2.52 3.12
N PRO A 517 39.13 1.65 3.57
CA PRO A 517 39.28 1.33 4.99
C PRO A 517 39.52 2.53 5.91
N ASP A 518 40.22 3.55 5.40
CA ASP A 518 40.49 4.76 6.16
C ASP A 518 39.25 5.65 6.31
N VAL A 519 38.33 5.63 5.31
CA VAL A 519 37.01 6.28 5.42
C VAL A 519 36.15 5.56 6.46
N ASN A 520 36.08 4.22 6.41
CA ASN A 520 35.35 3.44 7.43
C ASN A 520 35.86 3.73 8.84
N ALA A 521 37.19 3.75 9.04
CA ALA A 521 37.82 4.05 10.32
C ALA A 521 37.53 5.49 10.79
N ALA A 522 37.62 6.47 9.88
CA ALA A 522 37.32 7.86 10.19
C ALA A 522 35.86 8.06 10.57
N LEU A 523 34.91 7.50 9.78
CA LEU A 523 33.49 7.57 10.07
C LEU A 523 33.15 6.94 11.42
N LYS A 524 33.62 5.71 11.68
CA LYS A 524 33.38 5.03 12.94
C LYS A 524 33.88 5.87 14.11
N ASN A 525 35.14 6.32 14.05
CA ASN A 525 35.74 7.13 15.10
C ASN A 525 34.94 8.42 15.34
N ASP A 526 34.60 9.15 14.31
CA ASP A 526 33.95 10.45 14.44
C ASP A 526 32.50 10.34 14.92
N ILE A 527 31.78 9.29 14.50
CA ILE A 527 30.44 9.00 15.01
C ILE A 527 30.52 8.61 16.49
N GLU A 528 31.49 7.81 16.92
CA GLU A 528 31.65 7.40 18.32
C GLU A 528 32.13 8.55 19.22
N VAL A 529 32.94 9.47 18.71
CA VAL A 529 33.26 10.73 19.40
C VAL A 529 32.02 11.57 19.60
N GLY A 530 31.14 11.59 18.61
CA GLY A 530 29.82 12.18 18.64
C GLY A 530 29.64 13.33 17.64
N ALA A 531 28.53 13.31 16.96
CA ALA A 531 28.06 14.36 16.04
C ALA A 531 26.56 14.60 16.24
N LEU A 532 26.12 15.84 16.03
CA LEU A 532 24.70 16.18 16.02
C LEU A 532 24.03 15.68 14.73
N ILE A 533 24.73 15.82 13.62
CA ILE A 533 24.28 15.44 12.29
C ILE A 533 25.39 14.67 11.59
N VAL A 534 25.02 13.57 10.95
CA VAL A 534 25.80 12.90 9.91
C VAL A 534 25.00 13.00 8.63
N ASN A 535 25.54 13.70 7.65
CA ASN A 535 24.89 13.90 6.36
C ASN A 535 25.70 13.21 5.27
N TYR A 536 25.10 12.23 4.62
CA TYR A 536 25.67 11.52 3.49
C TYR A 536 24.94 11.90 2.20
N PHE A 537 25.71 12.10 1.14
CA PHE A 537 25.18 12.30 -0.22
C PHE A 537 26.01 11.47 -1.21
N GLY A 538 25.36 10.50 -1.86
CA GLY A 538 26.01 9.55 -2.76
C GLY A 538 25.17 8.33 -3.05
N HIS A 539 25.80 7.29 -3.56
CA HIS A 539 25.19 6.01 -3.84
C HIS A 539 24.95 5.18 -2.57
N GLY A 540 24.05 4.23 -2.62
CA GLY A 540 23.79 3.32 -1.52
C GLY A 540 22.84 2.21 -1.92
N GLY A 541 22.72 1.25 -1.04
CA GLY A 541 21.84 0.11 -1.18
C GLY A 541 21.53 -0.51 0.18
N GLU A 542 20.80 -1.61 0.19
CA GLU A 542 20.38 -2.32 1.41
C GLU A 542 21.56 -2.74 2.31
N ASP A 543 22.75 -2.99 1.73
CA ASP A 543 23.91 -3.50 2.49
C ASP A 543 24.83 -2.40 3.02
N GLY A 544 24.74 -1.17 2.50
CA GLY A 544 25.60 -0.08 2.97
C GLY A 544 25.54 1.18 2.11
N LEU A 545 26.29 2.20 2.54
CA LEU A 545 26.51 3.45 1.81
C LEU A 545 27.71 3.31 0.88
N ALA A 546 27.64 3.90 -0.31
CA ALA A 546 28.58 3.76 -1.42
C ALA A 546 28.67 2.32 -1.96
N GLN A 547 29.25 2.13 -3.15
CA GLN A 547 29.57 0.80 -3.66
C GLN A 547 30.66 0.12 -2.82
N GLU A 548 31.46 0.88 -2.13
CA GLU A 548 32.57 0.48 -1.28
C GLU A 548 32.17 0.13 0.15
N PHE A 549 30.89 0.29 0.51
CA PHE A 549 30.33 -0.01 1.84
C PHE A 549 31.01 0.76 2.98
N ILE A 550 31.03 2.08 2.90
CA ILE A 550 31.66 2.93 3.93
C ILE A 550 30.89 2.93 5.26
N VAL A 551 29.62 2.62 5.26
CA VAL A 551 28.82 2.23 6.43
C VAL A 551 28.05 0.97 6.04
N ASP A 552 28.51 -0.17 6.47
CA ASP A 552 27.88 -1.47 6.24
C ASP A 552 27.06 -1.96 7.44
N LYS A 553 26.45 -3.13 7.31
CA LYS A 553 25.64 -3.77 8.38
C LYS A 553 26.46 -4.07 9.65
N ASP A 554 27.73 -4.44 9.50
CA ASP A 554 28.61 -4.73 10.62
C ASP A 554 28.90 -3.46 11.41
N MET A 555 29.32 -2.40 10.72
CA MET A 555 29.52 -1.09 11.37
C MET A 555 28.22 -0.60 12.01
N ALA A 556 27.10 -0.63 11.30
CA ALA A 556 25.79 -0.17 11.77
C ALA A 556 25.38 -0.84 13.10
N SER A 557 25.62 -2.15 13.21
CA SER A 557 25.26 -2.93 14.41
C SER A 557 26.25 -2.80 15.56
N THR A 558 27.53 -2.46 15.28
CA THR A 558 28.61 -2.44 16.28
C THR A 558 29.00 -1.06 16.78
N LEU A 559 28.48 0.02 16.21
CA LEU A 559 28.69 1.38 16.72
C LEU A 559 28.28 1.50 18.19
N PHE A 560 29.14 2.16 18.98
CA PHE A 560 28.94 2.31 20.42
C PHE A 560 29.19 3.75 20.88
N HIS A 561 28.14 4.53 21.08
CA HIS A 561 28.18 5.92 21.55
C HIS A 561 26.91 6.30 22.32
N PRO A 562 26.60 5.63 23.43
CA PRO A 562 25.33 5.79 24.13
C PRO A 562 25.09 7.25 24.53
N GLY A 563 23.91 7.74 24.20
CA GLY A 563 23.46 9.12 24.45
C GLY A 563 23.98 10.17 23.45
N LYS A 564 24.85 9.82 22.51
CA LYS A 564 25.39 10.74 21.49
C LYS A 564 24.88 10.41 20.09
N TYR A 565 23.61 10.09 19.96
CA TYR A 565 23.02 9.64 18.71
C TYR A 565 22.86 10.80 17.70
N PRO A 566 23.44 10.72 16.51
CA PRO A 566 23.25 11.73 15.47
C PRO A 566 21.90 11.63 14.79
N LEU A 567 21.40 12.76 14.28
CA LEU A 567 20.47 12.74 13.17
C LEU A 567 21.24 12.28 11.92
N PHE A 568 20.90 11.10 11.40
CA PHE A 568 21.52 10.57 10.20
C PHE A 568 20.67 10.95 8.98
N ILE A 569 21.21 11.76 8.09
CA ILE A 569 20.56 12.19 6.84
C ILE A 569 21.28 11.50 5.70
N THR A 570 20.57 10.67 4.97
CA THR A 570 21.10 9.97 3.79
C THR A 570 20.31 10.37 2.55
N VAL A 571 20.99 10.99 1.59
CA VAL A 571 20.47 11.27 0.26
C VAL A 571 21.04 10.21 -0.67
N THR A 572 20.38 9.08 -0.73
CA THR A 572 20.82 7.86 -1.41
C THR A 572 19.64 6.91 -1.67
N CYS A 573 19.87 5.82 -2.39
CA CYS A 573 18.90 4.76 -2.67
C CYS A 573 18.90 3.71 -1.57
N GLU A 574 17.75 3.11 -1.25
CA GLU A 574 17.50 1.85 -0.51
C GLU A 574 18.18 1.64 0.85
N PHE A 575 19.07 2.50 1.30
CA PHE A 575 19.87 2.32 2.53
C PHE A 575 19.01 2.14 3.80
N SER A 576 17.90 2.86 3.88
CA SER A 576 16.98 2.80 5.03
C SER A 576 15.62 2.21 4.67
N ARG A 577 15.57 1.38 3.64
CA ARG A 577 14.39 0.65 3.25
C ARG A 577 14.02 -0.36 4.33
N PHE A 578 12.84 -0.26 4.94
CA PHE A 578 12.38 -1.08 6.08
C PHE A 578 11.21 -2.01 5.78
N ASP A 579 10.88 -2.23 4.50
CA ASP A 579 9.73 -3.04 4.09
C ASP A 579 10.08 -4.47 3.65
N ASN A 580 11.37 -4.82 3.62
CA ASN A 580 11.83 -6.15 3.26
C ASN A 580 12.31 -6.95 4.48
N HIS A 581 11.37 -7.56 5.21
CA HIS A 581 11.66 -8.35 6.40
C HIS A 581 12.63 -9.52 6.18
N THR A 582 12.84 -9.97 4.94
CA THR A 582 13.79 -11.05 4.63
C THR A 582 15.23 -10.56 4.50
N ARG A 583 15.44 -9.23 4.41
CA ARG A 583 16.76 -8.61 4.23
C ARG A 583 16.81 -7.25 4.92
N PRO A 584 17.00 -7.22 6.26
CA PRO A 584 17.16 -5.96 6.97
C PRO A 584 18.29 -5.11 6.37
N THR A 585 18.07 -3.80 6.27
CA THR A 585 19.04 -2.89 5.68
C THR A 585 20.07 -2.39 6.68
N ALA A 586 21.20 -1.89 6.20
CA ALA A 586 22.19 -1.27 7.08
C ALA A 586 21.62 -0.03 7.80
N GLY A 587 20.71 0.72 7.15
CA GLY A 587 20.03 1.85 7.77
C GLY A 587 19.07 1.45 8.89
N GLU A 588 18.33 0.37 8.75
CA GLU A 588 17.52 -0.19 9.85
C GLU A 588 18.40 -0.62 11.03
N MET A 589 19.47 -1.38 10.77
CA MET A 589 20.40 -1.82 11.81
C MET A 589 21.07 -0.64 12.51
N LEU A 590 21.41 0.42 11.76
CA LEU A 590 21.94 1.66 12.31
C LEU A 590 20.93 2.35 13.24
N TYR A 591 19.68 2.42 12.84
CA TYR A 591 18.60 3.02 13.62
C TYR A 591 18.23 2.18 14.85
N GLN A 592 18.10 0.87 14.69
CA GLN A 592 17.70 -0.08 15.74
C GLN A 592 18.83 -0.38 16.76
N ASN A 593 20.08 0.02 16.50
CA ASN A 593 21.18 -0.16 17.44
C ASN A 593 20.91 0.60 18.76
N PRO A 594 20.67 -0.09 19.89
CA PRO A 594 20.24 0.55 21.14
C PRO A 594 21.36 1.33 21.86
N THR A 595 22.62 1.06 21.52
CA THR A 595 23.80 1.63 22.16
C THR A 595 24.59 2.58 21.28
N GLY A 596 24.18 2.73 20.04
CA GLY A 596 24.83 3.56 19.02
C GLY A 596 23.91 3.89 17.86
N GLY A 597 24.51 4.14 16.69
CA GLY A 597 23.81 4.42 15.46
C GLY A 597 23.09 5.76 15.45
N ALA A 598 21.92 5.82 14.85
CA ALA A 598 21.14 7.05 14.64
C ALA A 598 19.97 7.18 15.61
N ILE A 599 19.36 8.38 15.70
CA ILE A 599 18.12 8.64 16.44
C ILE A 599 17.06 9.21 15.48
#